data_320587d77749d9ce8236984eebc4fd32
#
_entry.id   320587d77749d9ce8236984eebc4fd32
#
_cell.length_a   1.000
_cell.length_b   1.000
_cell.length_c   1.000
_cell.angle_alpha   90.00
_cell.angle_beta   90.00
_cell.angle_gamma   90.00
#
_symmetry.space_group_name_H-M   'P 1'
#
loop_
_entity.id
_entity.type
_entity.pdbx_description
1 polymer ?
#
loop_
_entity_poly.entity_id
_entity_poly.type
_entity_poly.pdbx_seq_one_letter_code
_entity_poly.pdbx_strand_id
1 'polypeptide(L)'
;MARKKILLVDDSKTALLMEQMILKNGPYQLVLAGDGAEGVAKAVSERPDLILMDVVMPHMTGLDALKELRRREATKEIPVIMVTTRGEGENVEAGFASGCNDYVTKPIDSVALLAKVRDYLGE
;
A
#
# COMPACT_ATOMS: atom_id res chain seq x y z
N MET A 1 4.44 18.72 -14.74
CA MET A 1 3.41 17.71 -14.43
C MET A 1 3.59 17.20 -13.02
N ALA A 2 2.49 16.98 -12.32
CA ALA A 2 2.57 16.47 -10.98
C ALA A 2 3.05 15.03 -10.97
N ARG A 3 3.91 14.70 -10.01
CA ARG A 3 4.33 13.30 -9.79
C ARG A 3 3.16 12.50 -9.25
N LYS A 4 3.10 11.23 -9.61
CA LYS A 4 2.18 10.31 -8.96
C LYS A 4 2.61 10.12 -7.51
N LYS A 5 1.66 10.11 -6.61
CA LYS A 5 1.90 10.00 -5.18
C LYS A 5 1.59 8.58 -4.70
N ILE A 6 2.54 7.97 -4.00
CA ILE A 6 2.37 6.63 -3.43
C ILE A 6 2.49 6.71 -1.91
N LEU A 7 1.49 6.19 -1.21
CA LEU A 7 1.51 6.09 0.25
C LEU A 7 2.00 4.69 0.63
N LEU A 8 3.05 4.63 1.45
CA LEU A 8 3.62 3.39 1.96
C LEU A 8 3.25 3.24 3.43
N VAL A 9 2.55 2.16 3.77
CA VAL A 9 2.09 1.93 5.15
C VAL A 9 2.68 0.63 5.67
N ASP A 10 3.52 0.73 6.71
CA ASP A 10 4.16 -0.42 7.34
C ASP A 10 4.68 0.02 8.70
N ASP A 11 4.57 -0.83 9.72
CA ASP A 11 5.09 -0.52 11.04
C ASP A 11 6.60 -0.80 11.14
N SER A 12 7.18 -1.46 10.16
CA SER A 12 8.61 -1.73 10.10
C SER A 12 9.32 -0.63 9.32
N LYS A 13 10.20 0.10 9.98
CA LYS A 13 11.01 1.15 9.33
C LYS A 13 11.91 0.55 8.26
N THR A 14 12.40 -0.68 8.48
CA THR A 14 13.23 -1.37 7.49
C THR A 14 12.43 -1.68 6.23
N ALA A 15 11.20 -2.16 6.38
CA ALA A 15 10.33 -2.43 5.22
C ALA A 15 10.03 -1.16 4.45
N LEU A 16 9.73 -0.06 5.14
CA LEU A 16 9.50 1.24 4.49
C LEU A 16 10.73 1.71 3.74
N LEU A 17 11.92 1.54 4.33
CA LEU A 17 13.16 1.91 3.67
C LEU A 17 13.38 1.09 2.39
N MET A 18 13.14 -0.21 2.44
CA MET A 18 13.29 -1.08 1.27
C MET A 18 12.35 -0.68 0.15
N GLU A 19 11.09 -0.39 0.49
CA GLU A 19 10.12 0.06 -0.51
C GLU A 19 10.53 1.39 -1.13
N GLN A 20 11.02 2.32 -0.30
CA GLN A 20 11.53 3.59 -0.80
C GLN A 20 12.71 3.39 -1.75
N MET A 21 13.61 2.48 -1.42
CA MET A 21 14.78 2.20 -2.28
C MET A 21 14.36 1.64 -3.64
N ILE A 22 13.34 0.79 -3.66
CA ILE A 22 12.82 0.24 -4.92
C ILE A 22 12.18 1.33 -5.77
N LEU A 23 11.44 2.24 -5.15
CA LEU A 23 10.61 3.23 -5.87
C LEU A 23 11.31 4.57 -6.13
N LYS A 24 12.43 4.84 -5.46
CA LYS A 24 13.06 6.17 -5.50
C LYS A 24 13.51 6.63 -6.87
N ASN A 25 13.82 5.71 -7.77
CA ASN A 25 14.29 6.06 -9.11
C ASN A 25 13.15 6.33 -10.09
N GLY A 26 11.92 6.10 -9.67
CA GLY A 26 10.75 6.41 -10.49
C GLY A 26 10.27 7.83 -10.26
N PRO A 27 9.33 8.29 -11.08
CA PRO A 27 8.79 9.65 -10.96
C PRO A 27 7.68 9.73 -9.91
N TYR A 28 7.96 9.23 -8.70
CA TYR A 28 6.97 9.13 -7.63
C TYR A 28 7.29 10.04 -6.47
N GLN A 29 6.25 10.63 -5.89
CA GLN A 29 6.33 11.27 -4.58
C GLN A 29 5.91 10.22 -3.55
N LEU A 30 6.75 9.94 -2.57
CA LEU A 30 6.49 8.92 -1.56
C LEU A 30 6.06 9.55 -0.24
N VAL A 31 4.98 9.04 0.34
CA VAL A 31 4.46 9.45 1.65
C VAL A 31 4.48 8.21 2.53
N LEU A 32 4.91 8.35 3.78
CA LEU A 32 5.09 7.23 4.68
C LEU A 32 4.11 7.28 5.85
N ALA A 33 3.62 6.12 6.26
CA ALA A 33 2.82 5.98 7.46
C ALA A 33 3.31 4.76 8.24
N GLY A 34 3.42 4.88 9.55
CA GLY A 34 3.99 3.85 10.40
C GLY A 34 2.99 2.88 11.03
N ASP A 35 1.70 3.08 10.79
CA ASP A 35 0.66 2.17 11.25
C ASP A 35 -0.62 2.37 10.44
N GLY A 36 -1.62 1.52 10.70
CA GLY A 36 -2.86 1.56 9.94
C GLY A 36 -3.66 2.83 10.13
N ALA A 37 -3.72 3.35 11.35
CA ALA A 37 -4.47 4.59 11.64
C ALA A 37 -3.83 5.79 10.94
N GLU A 38 -2.51 5.89 10.99
CA GLU A 38 -1.79 6.94 10.28
C GLU A 38 -1.96 6.78 8.76
N GLY A 39 -1.96 5.54 8.28
CA GLY A 39 -2.19 5.25 6.86
C GLY A 39 -3.53 5.75 6.38
N VAL A 40 -4.59 5.49 7.13
CA VAL A 40 -5.94 5.98 6.78
C VAL A 40 -5.95 7.52 6.81
N ALA A 41 -5.40 8.13 7.86
CA ALA A 41 -5.38 9.59 7.99
C ALA A 41 -4.63 10.23 6.82
N LYS A 42 -3.47 9.70 6.45
CA LYS A 42 -2.68 10.24 5.34
C LYS A 42 -3.33 9.98 3.98
N ALA A 43 -4.02 8.86 3.82
CA ALA A 43 -4.77 8.62 2.58
C ALA A 43 -5.84 9.68 2.38
N VAL A 44 -6.51 10.09 3.45
CA VAL A 44 -7.53 11.15 3.37
C VAL A 44 -6.89 12.50 3.08
N SER A 45 -5.80 12.86 3.80
CA SER A 45 -5.20 14.18 3.68
C SER A 45 -4.33 14.35 2.43
N GLU A 46 -3.59 13.31 2.05
CA GLU A 46 -2.64 13.37 0.94
C GLU A 46 -3.22 12.94 -0.40
N ARG A 47 -4.30 12.20 -0.39
CA ARG A 47 -4.97 11.66 -1.59
C ARG A 47 -4.00 11.01 -2.56
N PRO A 48 -3.30 9.95 -2.13
CA PRO A 48 -2.34 9.29 -3.01
C PRO A 48 -3.01 8.64 -4.21
N ASP A 49 -2.22 8.39 -5.23
CA ASP A 49 -2.68 7.69 -6.43
C ASP A 49 -2.63 6.17 -6.25
N LEU A 50 -1.84 5.71 -5.28
CA LEU A 50 -1.68 4.29 -4.99
C LEU A 50 -1.25 4.13 -3.54
N ILE A 51 -1.69 3.06 -2.90
CA ILE A 51 -1.30 2.73 -1.52
C ILE A 51 -0.67 1.33 -1.50
N LEU A 52 0.50 1.22 -0.88
CA LEU A 52 1.08 -0.06 -0.50
C LEU A 52 0.84 -0.24 0.99
N MET A 53 0.14 -1.31 1.37
CA MET A 53 -0.32 -1.52 2.74
C MET A 53 0.13 -2.87 3.26
N ASP A 54 0.94 -2.88 4.32
CA ASP A 54 1.29 -4.11 5.00
C ASP A 54 0.05 -4.70 5.69
N VAL A 55 -0.08 -6.01 5.67
CA VAL A 55 -1.23 -6.69 6.29
C VAL A 55 -1.06 -6.77 7.81
N VAL A 56 0.12 -7.17 8.28
CA VAL A 56 0.33 -7.43 9.70
C VAL A 56 0.94 -6.22 10.38
N MET A 57 0.12 -5.49 11.14
CA MET A 57 0.53 -4.32 11.91
C MET A 57 -0.18 -4.35 13.26
N PRO A 58 0.43 -3.77 14.32
CA PRO A 58 -0.21 -3.73 15.62
C PRO A 58 -1.43 -2.82 15.64
N HIS A 59 -2.38 -3.09 16.50
CA HIS A 59 -3.61 -2.33 16.77
C HIS A 59 -4.60 -2.38 15.63
N MET A 60 -4.28 -1.79 14.48
CA MET A 60 -5.13 -1.83 13.29
C MET A 60 -4.37 -2.58 12.19
N THR A 61 -4.88 -3.74 11.77
CA THR A 61 -4.26 -4.51 10.69
C THR A 61 -4.45 -3.79 9.36
N GLY A 62 -3.65 -4.19 8.35
CA GLY A 62 -3.83 -3.66 7.01
C GLY A 62 -5.21 -3.94 6.45
N LEU A 63 -5.81 -5.09 6.82
CA LEU A 63 -7.18 -5.41 6.38
C LEU A 63 -8.20 -4.46 7.00
N ASP A 64 -8.04 -4.14 8.29
CA ASP A 64 -8.92 -3.17 8.96
C ASP A 64 -8.78 -1.78 8.32
N ALA A 65 -7.55 -1.36 8.05
CA ALA A 65 -7.30 -0.08 7.40
C ALA A 65 -7.91 -0.05 6.01
N LEU A 66 -7.79 -1.14 5.26
CA LEU A 66 -8.38 -1.24 3.91
C LEU A 66 -9.91 -1.08 3.98
N LYS A 67 -10.56 -1.73 4.93
CA LYS A 67 -12.01 -1.59 5.11
C LYS A 67 -12.41 -0.15 5.39
N GLU A 68 -11.63 0.55 6.22
CA GLU A 68 -11.86 1.97 6.50
C GLU A 68 -11.71 2.82 5.23
N LEU A 69 -10.69 2.56 4.42
CA LEU A 69 -10.47 3.29 3.18
C LEU A 69 -11.66 3.12 2.23
N ARG A 70 -12.22 1.92 2.15
CA ARG A 70 -13.33 1.63 1.23
C ARG A 70 -14.65 2.24 1.67
N ARG A 71 -14.77 2.60 2.94
CA ARG A 71 -15.97 3.27 3.48
C ARG A 71 -15.99 4.78 3.26
N ARG A 72 -14.85 5.39 2.94
CA ARG A 72 -14.71 6.86 2.85
C ARG A 72 -14.75 7.31 1.40
N GLU A 73 -15.55 8.32 1.10
CA GLU A 73 -15.66 8.88 -0.26
C GLU A 73 -14.31 9.31 -0.80
N ALA A 74 -13.47 9.91 0.05
CA ALA A 74 -12.18 10.44 -0.38
C ALA A 74 -11.18 9.37 -0.80
N THR A 75 -11.36 8.12 -0.34
CA THR A 75 -10.35 7.07 -0.51
C THR A 75 -10.87 5.78 -1.14
N LYS A 76 -12.18 5.64 -1.32
CA LYS A 76 -12.76 4.37 -1.74
C LYS A 76 -12.31 3.89 -3.11
N GLU A 77 -11.85 4.78 -3.97
CA GLU A 77 -11.41 4.44 -5.33
C GLU A 77 -9.90 4.32 -5.46
N ILE A 78 -9.14 4.65 -4.41
CA ILE A 78 -7.68 4.59 -4.50
C ILE A 78 -7.22 3.14 -4.59
N PRO A 79 -6.40 2.77 -5.59
CA PRO A 79 -5.88 1.40 -5.67
C PRO A 79 -5.01 1.07 -4.46
N VAL A 80 -5.19 -0.12 -3.91
CA VAL A 80 -4.41 -0.61 -2.77
C VAL A 80 -3.76 -1.93 -3.14
N ILE A 81 -2.45 -2.02 -3.00
CA ILE A 81 -1.68 -3.25 -3.12
C ILE A 81 -1.32 -3.70 -1.71
N MET A 82 -1.79 -4.87 -1.30
CA MET A 82 -1.45 -5.41 0.00
C MET A 82 -0.07 -6.07 -0.04
N VAL A 83 0.68 -5.93 1.04
CA VAL A 83 2.00 -6.56 1.18
C VAL A 83 1.87 -7.66 2.23
N THR A 84 2.05 -8.91 1.83
CA THR A 84 1.82 -10.07 2.69
C THR A 84 3.09 -10.89 2.85
N THR A 85 3.16 -11.67 3.93
CA THR A 85 4.22 -12.65 4.12
C THR A 85 3.89 -13.91 3.29
N ARG A 86 4.92 -14.50 2.71
CA ARG A 86 4.74 -15.72 1.92
C ARG A 86 4.06 -16.80 2.77
N GLY A 87 3.07 -17.50 2.19
CA GLY A 87 2.35 -18.55 2.87
C GLY A 87 1.07 -18.11 3.55
N GLU A 88 0.73 -16.83 3.48
CA GLU A 88 -0.47 -16.28 4.10
C GLU A 88 -1.60 -16.13 3.07
N GLY A 89 -1.96 -17.23 2.41
CA GLY A 89 -3.02 -17.21 1.39
C GLY A 89 -4.36 -16.72 1.91
N GLU A 90 -4.68 -16.96 3.17
CA GLU A 90 -5.90 -16.46 3.78
C GLU A 90 -5.95 -14.94 3.80
N ASN A 91 -4.78 -14.30 4.02
CA ASN A 91 -4.71 -12.84 4.00
C ASN A 91 -4.91 -12.28 2.60
N VAL A 92 -4.46 -13.00 1.56
CA VAL A 92 -4.69 -12.60 0.17
C VAL A 92 -6.17 -12.62 -0.15
N GLU A 93 -6.87 -13.71 0.18
CA GLU A 93 -8.30 -13.82 -0.05
C GLU A 93 -9.08 -12.78 0.73
N ALA A 94 -8.74 -12.57 2.01
CA ALA A 94 -9.38 -11.57 2.85
C ALA A 94 -9.15 -10.15 2.30
N GLY A 95 -7.96 -9.88 1.74
CA GLY A 95 -7.65 -8.61 1.11
C GLY A 95 -8.54 -8.32 -0.07
N PHE A 96 -8.71 -9.28 -0.99
CA PHE A 96 -9.60 -9.09 -2.14
C PHE A 96 -11.04 -8.95 -1.70
N ALA A 97 -11.48 -9.76 -0.72
CA ALA A 97 -12.84 -9.63 -0.18
C ALA A 97 -13.06 -8.27 0.49
N SER A 98 -12.02 -7.66 1.03
CA SER A 98 -12.09 -6.34 1.68
C SER A 98 -11.87 -5.18 0.71
N GLY A 99 -11.52 -5.47 -0.55
CA GLY A 99 -11.45 -4.45 -1.59
C GLY A 99 -10.04 -4.04 -2.04
N CYS A 100 -9.01 -4.86 -1.81
CA CYS A 100 -7.69 -4.55 -2.38
C CYS A 100 -7.68 -4.86 -3.87
N ASN A 101 -6.76 -4.22 -4.57
CA ASN A 101 -6.64 -4.38 -6.02
C ASN A 101 -5.62 -5.46 -6.40
N ASP A 102 -4.60 -5.64 -5.58
CA ASP A 102 -3.54 -6.60 -5.86
C ASP A 102 -2.75 -6.86 -4.57
N TYR A 103 -1.76 -7.71 -4.66
CA TYR A 103 -0.87 -7.99 -3.54
C TYR A 103 0.54 -8.31 -4.02
N VAL A 104 1.52 -8.14 -3.14
CA VAL A 104 2.88 -8.63 -3.32
C VAL A 104 3.30 -9.36 -2.05
N THR A 105 4.22 -10.31 -2.17
CA THR A 105 4.68 -11.09 -1.02
C THR A 105 6.04 -10.59 -0.55
N LYS A 106 6.30 -10.74 0.75
CA LYS A 106 7.63 -10.51 1.34
C LYS A 106 8.44 -11.82 1.28
N PRO A 107 9.74 -11.75 1.01
CA PRO A 107 10.52 -10.54 0.70
C PRO A 107 10.11 -9.96 -0.66
N ILE A 108 10.09 -8.62 -0.73
CA ILE A 108 9.60 -7.94 -1.92
C ILE A 108 10.56 -8.09 -3.09
N ASP A 109 10.04 -8.58 -4.21
CA ASP A 109 10.76 -8.61 -5.49
C ASP A 109 10.61 -7.25 -6.14
N SER A 110 11.71 -6.54 -6.36
CA SER A 110 11.66 -5.18 -6.91
C SER A 110 11.06 -5.14 -8.30
N VAL A 111 11.34 -6.13 -9.15
CA VAL A 111 10.80 -6.18 -10.51
C VAL A 111 9.28 -6.35 -10.47
N ALA A 112 8.80 -7.27 -9.63
CA ALA A 112 7.36 -7.53 -9.49
C ALA A 112 6.63 -6.30 -8.94
N LEU A 113 7.19 -5.65 -7.92
CA LEU A 113 6.57 -4.46 -7.35
C LEU A 113 6.50 -3.33 -8.36
N LEU A 114 7.59 -3.04 -9.05
CA LEU A 114 7.63 -1.97 -10.06
C LEU A 114 6.64 -2.23 -11.19
N ALA A 115 6.50 -3.48 -11.63
CA ALA A 115 5.55 -3.82 -12.69
C ALA A 115 4.12 -3.51 -12.24
N LYS A 116 3.75 -3.89 -11.02
CA LYS A 116 2.41 -3.62 -10.49
C LYS A 116 2.17 -2.13 -10.31
N VAL A 117 3.14 -1.41 -9.78
CA VAL A 117 3.04 0.04 -9.61
C VAL A 117 2.78 0.73 -10.95
N ARG A 118 3.53 0.36 -11.98
CA ARG A 118 3.34 0.91 -13.32
C ARG A 118 1.96 0.61 -13.88
N ASP A 119 1.47 -0.61 -13.68
CA ASP A 119 0.15 -1.01 -14.15
C ASP A 119 -0.94 -0.13 -13.56
N TYR A 120 -0.87 0.14 -12.25
CA TYR A 120 -1.90 0.93 -11.58
C TYR A 120 -1.77 2.43 -11.82
N LEU A 121 -0.57 2.92 -12.09
CA LEU A 121 -0.34 4.34 -12.30
C LEU A 121 -0.30 4.74 -13.78
N GLY A 122 -0.40 3.77 -14.68
CA GLY A 122 -0.48 4.04 -16.11
C GLY A 122 0.85 4.44 -16.76
N GLU A 123 1.93 3.94 -16.20
CA GLU A 123 3.26 4.27 -16.72
C GLU A 123 3.91 3.15 -17.50
#